data_014bdc5f7f012b0102dfa86df16b597f
#
_entry.id   014bdc5f7f012b0102dfa86df16b597f
#
_cell.length_a   1.000
_cell.length_b   1.000
_cell.length_c   1.000
_cell.angle_alpha   90.00
_cell.angle_beta   90.00
_cell.angle_gamma   90.00
#
_symmetry.space_group_name_H-M   'P 1'
#
loop_
_entity.id
_entity.type
_entity.pdbx_description
1 polymer ?
#
loop_
_entity_poly.entity_id
_entity_poly.type
_entity_poly.pdbx_seq_one_letter_code
_entity_poly.pdbx_strand_id
1 'polypeptide(L)' 'MNECVFPRTMEEALALIYVQAQDLSTATPEEILAMYRTALARILKVDERDYPQV' A
#
# COMPACT_ATOMS: atom_id res chain seq x y z
N MET A 1 -13.54 -13.37 -16.61
CA MET A 1 -13.39 -12.76 -15.96
C MET A 1 -12.22 -12.44 -15.60
N ASN A 2 -11.80 -11.75 -15.45
CA ASN A 2 -10.70 -11.48 -15.17
C ASN A 2 -10.44 -11.43 -13.90
N GLU A 3 -9.58 -11.79 -13.45
CA GLU A 3 -9.40 -11.72 -12.25
C GLU A 3 -8.63 -10.64 -11.90
N CYS A 4 -8.93 -9.96 -11.00
CA CYS A 4 -8.22 -8.90 -10.52
C CYS A 4 -7.34 -9.41 -9.47
N VAL A 5 -6.15 -9.57 -9.69
CA VAL A 5 -5.26 -10.13 -8.73
C VAL A 5 -4.63 -9.01 -7.94
N PHE A 6 -5.19 -8.66 -6.84
CA PHE A 6 -4.70 -7.59 -6.03
C PHE A 6 -4.77 -8.02 -4.57
N PRO A 7 -3.72 -7.86 -3.83
CA PRO A 7 -2.46 -7.22 -4.23
C PRO A 7 -1.59 -8.16 -5.05
N ARG A 8 -0.84 -7.59 -5.96
CA ARG A 8 -0.03 -8.41 -6.84
C ARG A 8 1.38 -8.57 -6.33
N THR A 9 1.83 -7.66 -5.50
CA THR A 9 3.17 -7.73 -4.96
C THR A 9 3.11 -7.59 -3.47
N MET A 10 4.20 -7.92 -2.82
CA MET A 10 4.28 -7.77 -1.38
C MET A 10 4.16 -6.31 -1.00
N GLU A 11 4.74 -5.42 -1.80
CA GLU A 11 4.68 -4.01 -1.52
C GLU A 11 3.26 -3.51 -1.55
N GLU A 12 2.47 -4.00 -2.48
CA GLU A 12 1.08 -3.60 -2.55
C GLU A 12 0.31 -4.13 -1.34
N ALA A 13 0.63 -5.34 -0.93
CA ALA A 13 -0.04 -5.91 0.24
C ALA A 13 0.30 -5.14 1.51
N LEU A 14 1.55 -4.73 1.65
CA LEU A 14 1.95 -3.97 2.82
C LEU A 14 1.29 -2.59 2.84
N ALA A 15 1.18 -1.97 1.68
CA ALA A 15 0.53 -0.67 1.61
C ALA A 15 -0.93 -0.79 2.00
N LEU A 16 -1.58 -1.84 1.56
CA LEU A 16 -2.97 -2.06 1.89
C LEU A 16 -3.15 -2.27 3.40
N ILE A 17 -2.28 -3.07 4.00
CA ILE A 17 -2.33 -3.31 5.43
C ILE A 17 -2.14 -2.00 6.19
N TYR A 18 -1.21 -1.18 5.74
CA TYR A 18 -0.96 0.09 6.39
C TYR A 18 -2.20 0.97 6.35
N VAL A 19 -2.83 1.05 5.20
CA VAL A 19 -4.03 1.88 5.06
C VAL A 19 -5.15 1.34 5.94
N GLN A 20 -5.30 0.04 5.98
CA GLN A 20 -6.36 -0.55 6.77
C GLN A 20 -6.16 -0.34 8.27
N ALA A 21 -4.94 -0.08 8.68
CA ALA A 21 -4.66 0.17 10.08
C ALA A 21 -5.02 1.59 10.50
N GLN A 22 -5.34 2.45 9.54
CA GLN A 22 -5.69 3.82 9.86
C GLN A 22 -7.17 3.92 10.21
N ASP A 23 -7.54 5.00 10.89
CA ASP A 23 -8.92 5.21 11.22
C ASP A 23 -9.58 5.81 9.99
N LEU A 24 -10.31 5.02 9.25
CA LEU A 24 -10.92 5.46 8.01
C LEU A 24 -12.37 5.86 8.17
N SER A 25 -12.84 5.98 9.38
CA SER A 25 -14.27 6.22 9.59
C SER A 25 -14.75 7.51 8.95
N THR A 26 -13.89 8.52 8.84
CA THR A 26 -14.30 9.77 8.21
C THR A 26 -13.54 10.04 6.93
N ALA A 27 -12.81 9.07 6.43
CA ALA A 27 -12.01 9.28 5.23
C ALA A 27 -12.86 9.14 3.99
N THR A 28 -12.63 9.99 3.00
CA THR A 28 -13.32 9.86 1.75
C THR A 28 -12.58 8.86 0.87
N PRO A 29 -13.21 8.35 -0.17
CA PRO A 29 -12.51 7.43 -1.06
C PRO A 29 -11.25 8.04 -1.67
N GLU A 30 -11.29 9.33 -1.95
CA GLU A 30 -10.13 10.00 -2.51
C GLU A 30 -8.99 10.04 -1.50
N GLU A 31 -9.34 10.23 -0.24
CA GLU A 31 -8.32 10.25 0.80
C GLU A 31 -7.72 8.87 0.99
N ILE A 32 -8.53 7.84 0.90
CA ILE A 32 -8.04 6.48 1.03
C ILE A 32 -7.10 6.15 -0.10
N LEU A 33 -7.46 6.54 -1.32
CA LEU A 33 -6.61 6.31 -2.45
C LEU A 33 -5.28 7.03 -2.29
N ALA A 34 -5.32 8.27 -1.82
CA ALA A 34 -4.09 9.03 -1.62
C ALA A 34 -3.22 8.37 -0.56
N MET A 35 -3.83 7.86 0.50
CA MET A 35 -3.06 7.17 1.53
C MET A 35 -2.39 5.94 0.98
N TYR A 36 -3.10 5.18 0.16
CA TYR A 36 -2.55 3.96 -0.41
C TYR A 36 -1.38 4.30 -1.32
N ARG A 37 -1.53 5.29 -2.17
CA ARG A 37 -0.46 5.66 -3.10
C ARG A 37 0.76 6.17 -2.38
N THR A 38 0.55 6.96 -1.33
CA THR A 38 1.65 7.47 -0.55
C THR A 38 2.36 6.34 0.18
N ALA A 39 1.60 5.43 0.77
CA ALA A 39 2.19 4.32 1.48
C ALA A 39 2.98 3.43 0.54
N LEU A 40 2.43 3.15 -0.63
CA LEU A 40 3.10 2.30 -1.59
C LEU A 40 4.41 2.94 -2.06
N ALA A 41 4.39 4.23 -2.33
CA ALA A 41 5.59 4.92 -2.78
C ALA A 41 6.67 4.86 -1.72
N ARG A 42 6.30 5.00 -0.46
CA ARG A 42 7.27 4.97 0.61
C ARG A 42 7.82 3.57 0.82
N ILE A 43 6.99 2.57 0.68
CA ILE A 43 7.44 1.19 0.82
C ILE A 43 8.41 0.84 -0.29
N LEU A 44 8.10 1.26 -1.50
CA LEU A 44 8.97 0.97 -2.63
C LEU A 44 10.32 1.67 -2.47
N LYS A 45 10.31 2.86 -1.89
CA LYS A 45 11.54 3.56 -1.70
C LYS A 45 12.42 2.87 -0.68
N VAL A 46 11.86 2.37 0.38
CA VAL A 46 12.63 1.64 1.37
C VAL A 46 13.18 0.36 0.76
N ASP A 47 12.36 -0.34 0.03
CA ASP A 47 12.75 -1.58 -0.57
C ASP A 47 13.92 -1.38 -1.52
N GLU A 48 13.89 -0.29 -2.28
CA GLU A 48 14.91 -0.03 -3.20
C GLU A 48 16.18 0.43 -2.57
N ARG A 49 16.12 1.10 -1.41
CA ARG A 49 17.23 1.66 -0.83
C ARG A 49 18.15 0.67 -0.24
N ASP A 50 17.86 0.08 0.74
CA ASP A 50 18.77 -0.67 1.43
C ASP A 50 18.13 -1.73 2.12
N TYR A 51 17.39 -2.52 1.48
CA TYR A 51 16.63 -3.49 2.13
C TYR A 51 17.50 -4.65 2.42
N PRO A 52 17.61 -5.04 3.63
CA PRO A 52 18.46 -6.16 3.97
C PRO A 52 17.92 -7.39 3.32
N GLN A 53 18.70 -8.02 2.55
CA GLN A 53 18.27 -9.17 1.92
C GLN A 53 18.41 -10.29 2.83
N VAL A 54 17.45 -11.03 3.03
CA VAL A 54 17.62 -12.15 3.90
C VAL A 54 17.41 -13.41 3.18
#